data_e1f35c44f39ba7eb166e5f130749af86
#
_entry.id   e1f35c44f39ba7eb166e5f130749af86
#
_cell.length_a   1.000
_cell.length_b   1.000
_cell.length_c   1.000
_cell.angle_alpha   90.00
_cell.angle_beta   90.00
_cell.angle_gamma   90.00
#
_symmetry.space_group_name_H-M   'P 1'
#
loop_
_entity.id
_entity.type
_entity.pdbx_description
1 polymer ?
#
loop_
_entity_poly.entity_id
_entity_poly.type
_entity_poly.pdbx_seq_one_letter_code
_entity_poly.pdbx_strand_id
1 'polypeptide(L)'
;MKKMALMGLIFSVMASGVFGDENDGIFNYKIGQFDVYMIVESQRDGNAGILVGADDAALKKYIPANGFKHTANAFLVKTGKQNIVIDTGTGAGGIVVDKIKKLGVDPEKVDAVLITHLHGDHFGSLQKDGKAVFPKAKVYLSAKELEHFTKTSPNAGAVAALTPYSSQTVTFEPGELSAAAANKKLKEVLPGISPIAAYGHTPGHTMFLIENGKAKLLIIADLLHVALVQFPLPEISATYDMDQKAAASVRRQVLEYAAKEKIPVGGMHVVYPGVGNVTKDGNGFKFTPMK
;
A
#
# COMPACT_ATOMS: atom_id res chain seq x y z
N MET A 1 -2.98 40.92 43.35
CA MET A 1 -2.70 40.54 41.93
C MET A 1 -2.43 39.04 41.92
N LYS A 2 -3.44 38.23 41.56
CA LYS A 2 -3.34 36.77 41.51
C LYS A 2 -2.91 36.37 40.11
N LYS A 3 -1.75 35.73 39.98
CA LYS A 3 -1.31 35.11 38.69
C LYS A 3 -2.10 33.82 38.48
N MET A 4 -2.93 33.81 37.46
CA MET A 4 -3.53 32.58 36.93
C MET A 4 -2.49 31.84 36.07
N ALA A 5 -2.10 30.67 36.52
CA ALA A 5 -1.31 29.74 35.71
C ALA A 5 -2.22 29.03 34.69
N LEU A 6 -1.99 29.24 33.43
CA LEU A 6 -2.67 28.55 32.34
C LEU A 6 -2.04 27.16 32.19
N MET A 7 -2.72 26.15 32.70
CA MET A 7 -2.33 24.75 32.56
C MET A 7 -2.75 24.28 31.17
N GLY A 8 -1.79 24.22 30.22
CA GLY A 8 -2.01 23.67 28.91
C GLY A 8 -2.27 22.17 29.01
N LEU A 9 -3.49 21.75 28.69
CA LEU A 9 -3.85 20.34 28.50
C LEU A 9 -3.17 19.83 27.22
N ILE A 10 -2.11 19.05 27.38
CA ILE A 10 -1.55 18.25 26.29
C ILE A 10 -2.49 17.08 26.10
N PHE A 11 -3.37 17.15 25.09
CA PHE A 11 -4.11 15.99 24.63
C PHE A 11 -3.12 15.07 23.90
N SER A 12 -2.62 14.07 24.60
CA SER A 12 -2.01 12.89 24.01
C SER A 12 -3.10 12.18 23.21
N VAL A 13 -3.04 12.23 21.88
CA VAL A 13 -3.87 11.37 21.03
C VAL A 13 -3.32 9.96 21.18
N MET A 14 -3.91 9.21 22.11
CA MET A 14 -3.68 7.77 22.19
C MET A 14 -4.23 7.15 20.91
N ALA A 15 -3.36 6.53 20.11
CA ALA A 15 -3.75 5.59 19.10
C ALA A 15 -4.48 4.44 19.80
N SER A 16 -5.79 4.41 19.68
CA SER A 16 -6.62 3.40 20.32
C SER A 16 -6.48 2.07 19.60
N GLY A 17 -6.10 1.06 20.34
CA GLY A 17 -6.28 -0.37 20.17
C GLY A 17 -6.14 -0.92 18.75
N VAL A 18 -4.98 -1.47 18.47
CA VAL A 18 -4.77 -2.38 17.35
C VAL A 18 -5.30 -3.74 17.78
N PHE A 19 -6.27 -4.28 17.07
CA PHE A 19 -6.72 -5.65 17.21
C PHE A 19 -6.41 -6.37 15.89
N GLY A 20 -5.35 -7.19 15.89
CA GLY A 20 -5.04 -8.09 14.80
C GLY A 20 -4.88 -9.49 15.37
N ASP A 21 -5.45 -10.49 14.70
CA ASP A 21 -5.10 -11.88 14.93
C ASP A 21 -4.06 -12.27 13.86
N GLU A 22 -2.82 -12.50 14.27
CA GLU A 22 -1.74 -12.93 13.40
C GLU A 22 -2.09 -14.23 12.69
N ASN A 23 -2.83 -15.14 13.37
CA ASN A 23 -3.26 -16.40 12.81
C ASN A 23 -4.27 -16.21 11.67
N ASP A 24 -5.08 -15.16 11.71
CA ASP A 24 -6.00 -14.80 10.62
C ASP A 24 -5.33 -13.96 9.53
N GLY A 25 -4.11 -13.43 9.77
CA GLY A 25 -3.39 -12.55 8.84
C GLY A 25 -4.19 -11.29 8.53
N ILE A 26 -4.87 -10.73 9.54
CA ILE A 26 -5.59 -9.46 9.43
C ILE A 26 -5.06 -8.54 10.51
N PHE A 27 -4.69 -7.33 10.12
CA PHE A 27 -4.24 -6.28 11.03
C PHE A 27 -5.13 -5.06 10.89
N ASN A 28 -5.70 -4.58 11.99
CA ASN A 28 -6.55 -3.39 11.98
C ASN A 28 -5.77 -2.17 12.46
N TYR A 29 -5.85 -1.08 11.72
CA TYR A 29 -5.27 0.20 12.06
C TYR A 29 -6.31 1.32 11.94
N LYS A 30 -6.42 2.17 12.97
CA LYS A 30 -7.34 3.31 13.00
C LYS A 30 -6.70 4.57 12.43
N ILE A 31 -7.34 5.17 11.42
CA ILE A 31 -7.01 6.49 10.87
C ILE A 31 -8.15 7.44 11.20
N GLY A 32 -8.06 8.10 12.34
CA GLY A 32 -9.18 8.89 12.84
C GLY A 32 -10.42 8.03 13.02
N GLN A 33 -11.46 8.26 12.21
CA GLN A 33 -12.69 7.47 12.22
C GLN A 33 -12.70 6.31 11.21
N PHE A 34 -11.66 6.20 10.38
CA PHE A 34 -11.55 5.11 9.42
C PHE A 34 -10.95 3.86 10.06
N ASP A 35 -11.50 2.70 9.72
CA ASP A 35 -10.86 1.41 9.98
C ASP A 35 -10.10 0.98 8.73
N VAL A 36 -8.80 0.76 8.86
CA VAL A 36 -7.95 0.26 7.79
C VAL A 36 -7.46 -1.14 8.17
N TYR A 37 -7.84 -2.14 7.39
CA TYR A 37 -7.43 -3.52 7.60
C TYR A 37 -6.39 -3.90 6.55
N MET A 38 -5.19 -4.26 7.00
CA MET A 38 -4.25 -4.97 6.16
C MET A 38 -4.61 -6.45 6.16
N ILE A 39 -4.69 -7.04 5.00
CA ILE A 39 -5.12 -8.42 4.76
C ILE A 39 -3.96 -9.16 4.10
N VAL A 40 -3.36 -10.12 4.80
CA VAL A 40 -2.36 -11.02 4.22
C VAL A 40 -3.09 -12.04 3.34
N GLU A 41 -2.83 -12.03 2.04
CA GLU A 41 -3.33 -13.08 1.13
C GLU A 41 -2.47 -14.32 1.22
N SER A 42 -1.16 -14.14 1.15
CA SER A 42 -0.20 -15.25 1.16
C SER A 42 1.07 -14.87 1.88
N GLN A 43 1.73 -15.89 2.42
CA GLN A 43 3.07 -15.76 2.97
C GLN A 43 3.87 -17.00 2.55
N ARG A 44 5.03 -16.79 1.96
CA ARG A 44 5.91 -17.85 1.44
C ARG A 44 7.37 -17.54 1.76
N ASP A 45 8.25 -18.52 1.56
CA ASP A 45 9.68 -18.28 1.68
C ASP A 45 10.13 -17.26 0.64
N GLY A 46 10.90 -16.28 1.11
CA GLY A 46 11.41 -15.20 0.29
C GLY A 46 12.60 -15.64 -0.58
N ASN A 47 12.74 -14.99 -1.73
CA ASN A 47 13.86 -15.17 -2.64
C ASN A 47 14.64 -13.85 -2.76
N ALA A 48 15.86 -13.81 -2.22
CA ALA A 48 16.74 -12.64 -2.32
C ALA A 48 17.27 -12.41 -3.74
N GLY A 49 17.21 -13.43 -4.62
CA GLY A 49 17.62 -13.32 -6.03
C GLY A 49 16.81 -12.32 -6.87
N ILE A 50 15.69 -11.81 -6.33
CA ILE A 50 14.95 -10.73 -6.98
C ILE A 50 15.60 -9.35 -6.76
N LEU A 51 16.54 -9.20 -5.84
CA LEU A 51 17.19 -7.94 -5.53
C LEU A 51 18.27 -7.60 -6.56
N VAL A 52 18.24 -6.39 -7.09
CA VAL A 52 19.21 -5.89 -8.06
C VAL A 52 20.09 -4.85 -7.40
N GLY A 53 21.41 -5.06 -7.46
CA GLY A 53 22.41 -4.18 -6.84
C GLY A 53 22.75 -4.52 -5.39
N ALA A 54 22.18 -5.57 -4.80
CA ALA A 54 22.61 -6.09 -3.52
C ALA A 54 23.81 -7.02 -3.70
N ASP A 55 24.90 -6.78 -2.95
CA ASP A 55 26.03 -7.66 -2.87
C ASP A 55 25.87 -8.70 -1.74
N ASP A 56 26.76 -9.70 -1.72
CA ASP A 56 26.74 -10.77 -0.72
C ASP A 56 26.87 -10.23 0.71
N ALA A 57 27.61 -9.14 0.91
CA ALA A 57 27.79 -8.54 2.22
C ALA A 57 26.50 -7.90 2.72
N ALA A 58 25.77 -7.22 1.86
CA ALA A 58 24.45 -6.65 2.16
C ALA A 58 23.43 -7.78 2.47
N LEU A 59 23.37 -8.80 1.62
CA LEU A 59 22.48 -9.93 1.83
C LEU A 59 22.77 -10.64 3.16
N LYS A 60 24.03 -10.94 3.45
CA LYS A 60 24.45 -11.57 4.71
C LYS A 60 24.16 -10.70 5.94
N LYS A 61 24.21 -9.37 5.78
CA LYS A 61 23.96 -8.43 6.89
C LYS A 61 22.47 -8.33 7.24
N TYR A 62 21.59 -8.32 6.24
CA TYR A 62 20.19 -7.97 6.44
C TYR A 62 19.23 -9.14 6.34
N ILE A 63 19.64 -10.26 5.71
CA ILE A 63 18.80 -11.45 5.61
C ILE A 63 19.26 -12.47 6.66
N PRO A 64 18.37 -12.92 7.56
CA PRO A 64 18.68 -13.95 8.54
C PRO A 64 19.12 -15.26 7.87
N ALA A 65 20.01 -16.03 8.53
CA ALA A 65 20.52 -17.30 7.99
C ALA A 65 19.43 -18.35 7.73
N ASN A 66 18.30 -18.27 8.44
CA ASN A 66 17.13 -19.12 8.23
C ASN A 66 16.16 -18.57 7.18
N GLY A 67 16.57 -17.55 6.41
CA GLY A 67 15.76 -16.94 5.36
C GLY A 67 14.79 -15.87 5.87
N PHE A 68 13.85 -15.48 5.02
CA PHE A 68 12.83 -14.50 5.32
C PHE A 68 11.50 -14.88 4.65
N LYS A 69 10.42 -14.24 5.04
CA LYS A 69 9.11 -14.43 4.42
C LYS A 69 8.84 -13.30 3.43
N HIS A 70 8.28 -13.66 2.30
CA HIS A 70 7.66 -12.76 1.33
C HIS A 70 6.14 -12.88 1.47
N THR A 71 5.45 -11.76 1.41
CA THR A 71 3.99 -11.69 1.58
C THR A 71 3.34 -10.99 0.40
N ALA A 72 2.09 -11.30 0.13
CA ALA A 72 1.20 -10.48 -0.68
C ALA A 72 0.05 -10.01 0.20
N ASN A 73 -0.17 -8.71 0.24
CA ASN A 73 -1.18 -8.06 1.07
C ASN A 73 -2.16 -7.26 0.19
N ALA A 74 -3.36 -7.08 0.72
CA ALA A 74 -4.34 -6.11 0.25
C ALA A 74 -4.84 -5.29 1.43
N PHE A 75 -5.55 -4.20 1.17
CA PHE A 75 -6.12 -3.39 2.25
C PHE A 75 -7.63 -3.20 2.05
N LEU A 76 -8.37 -3.20 3.16
CA LEU A 76 -9.76 -2.77 3.22
C LEU A 76 -9.85 -1.52 4.07
N VAL A 77 -10.46 -0.45 3.54
CA VAL A 77 -10.72 0.79 4.25
C VAL A 77 -12.23 0.94 4.45
N LYS A 78 -12.67 0.99 5.70
CA LYS A 78 -14.06 1.27 6.07
C LYS A 78 -14.14 2.70 6.60
N THR A 79 -14.77 3.59 5.85
CA THR A 79 -14.90 5.01 6.22
C THR A 79 -16.14 5.30 7.07
N GLY A 80 -16.96 4.29 7.34
CA GLY A 80 -18.30 4.43 7.90
C GLY A 80 -19.37 4.77 6.88
N LYS A 81 -18.96 5.25 5.69
CA LYS A 81 -19.86 5.52 4.55
C LYS A 81 -19.56 4.64 3.35
N GLN A 82 -18.32 4.22 3.18
CA GLN A 82 -17.86 3.42 2.05
C GLN A 82 -16.96 2.28 2.52
N ASN A 83 -17.00 1.17 1.79
CA ASN A 83 -16.08 0.06 1.86
C ASN A 83 -15.18 0.12 0.63
N ILE A 84 -13.89 0.35 0.83
CA ILE A 84 -12.92 0.59 -0.23
C ILE A 84 -11.84 -0.49 -0.13
N VAL A 85 -11.58 -1.21 -1.21
CA VAL A 85 -10.50 -2.20 -1.28
C VAL A 85 -9.32 -1.56 -2.02
N ILE A 86 -8.10 -1.71 -1.50
CA ILE A 86 -6.86 -1.29 -2.16
C ILE A 86 -6.09 -2.55 -2.51
N ASP A 87 -5.96 -2.81 -3.79
CA ASP A 87 -5.52 -4.04 -4.42
C ASP A 87 -6.32 -5.28 -4.01
N THR A 88 -6.26 -6.33 -4.79
CA THR A 88 -7.13 -7.50 -4.62
C THR A 88 -6.36 -8.82 -4.54
N GLY A 89 -5.03 -8.75 -4.40
CA GLY A 89 -4.17 -9.92 -4.31
C GLY A 89 -4.01 -10.66 -5.64
N THR A 90 -3.46 -11.87 -5.57
CA THR A 90 -3.27 -12.77 -6.72
C THR A 90 -4.57 -13.42 -7.20
N GLY A 91 -5.62 -13.37 -6.38
CA GLY A 91 -6.86 -14.11 -6.59
C GLY A 91 -6.78 -15.59 -6.19
N ALA A 92 -5.62 -16.05 -5.73
CA ALA A 92 -5.42 -17.45 -5.36
C ALA A 92 -6.38 -17.88 -4.23
N GLY A 93 -7.21 -18.87 -4.51
CA GLY A 93 -8.14 -19.43 -3.54
C GLY A 93 -9.22 -18.48 -3.01
N GLY A 94 -9.31 -17.25 -3.52
CA GLY A 94 -10.28 -16.25 -3.06
C GLY A 94 -10.00 -15.68 -1.66
N ILE A 95 -8.79 -15.84 -1.14
CA ILE A 95 -8.43 -15.52 0.25
C ILE A 95 -8.73 -14.06 0.63
N VAL A 96 -8.40 -13.09 -0.23
CA VAL A 96 -8.69 -11.67 0.04
C VAL A 96 -10.20 -11.45 0.18
N VAL A 97 -10.98 -12.02 -0.73
CA VAL A 97 -12.45 -11.90 -0.74
C VAL A 97 -13.06 -12.53 0.51
N ASP A 98 -12.59 -13.70 0.91
CA ASP A 98 -13.10 -14.39 2.10
C ASP A 98 -12.75 -13.64 3.39
N LYS A 99 -11.56 -13.03 3.46
CA LYS A 99 -11.18 -12.17 4.59
C LYS A 99 -11.99 -10.87 4.64
N ILE A 100 -12.31 -10.28 3.49
CA ILE A 100 -13.23 -9.13 3.41
C ILE A 100 -14.62 -9.51 3.96
N LYS A 101 -15.13 -10.71 3.61
CA LYS A 101 -16.39 -11.24 4.18
C LYS A 101 -16.30 -11.45 5.69
N LYS A 102 -15.20 -12.02 6.20
CA LYS A 102 -14.96 -12.16 7.65
C LYS A 102 -14.97 -10.80 8.38
N LEU A 103 -14.54 -9.73 7.72
CA LEU A 103 -14.61 -8.36 8.22
C LEU A 103 -16.01 -7.72 8.11
N GLY A 104 -17.03 -8.53 7.74
CA GLY A 104 -18.43 -8.12 7.66
C GLY A 104 -18.78 -7.32 6.40
N VAL A 105 -17.94 -7.38 5.35
CA VAL A 105 -18.20 -6.71 4.08
C VAL A 105 -18.53 -7.74 2.99
N ASP A 106 -19.76 -7.69 2.48
CA ASP A 106 -20.15 -8.44 1.29
C ASP A 106 -19.42 -7.83 0.07
N PRO A 107 -18.79 -8.62 -0.81
CA PRO A 107 -18.21 -8.12 -2.06
C PRO A 107 -19.16 -7.25 -2.91
N GLU A 108 -20.47 -7.53 -2.88
CA GLU A 108 -21.49 -6.69 -3.54
C GLU A 108 -21.71 -5.31 -2.87
N LYS A 109 -21.15 -5.09 -1.68
CA LYS A 109 -21.20 -3.85 -0.91
C LYS A 109 -19.87 -3.11 -0.87
N VAL A 110 -18.92 -3.53 -1.69
CA VAL A 110 -17.69 -2.77 -1.94
C VAL A 110 -18.03 -1.64 -2.90
N ASP A 111 -17.74 -0.42 -2.48
CA ASP A 111 -18.08 0.80 -3.23
C ASP A 111 -17.00 1.17 -4.25
N ALA A 112 -15.74 0.86 -3.91
CA ALA A 112 -14.59 1.17 -4.75
C ALA A 112 -13.48 0.14 -4.58
N VAL A 113 -12.77 -0.12 -5.68
CA VAL A 113 -11.47 -0.80 -5.68
C VAL A 113 -10.44 0.18 -6.24
N LEU A 114 -9.40 0.45 -5.46
CA LEU A 114 -8.26 1.25 -5.87
C LEU A 114 -7.14 0.31 -6.26
N ILE A 115 -6.67 0.39 -7.49
CA ILE A 115 -5.54 -0.41 -8.00
C ILE A 115 -4.30 0.45 -8.01
N THR A 116 -3.27 -0.01 -7.30
CA THR A 116 -1.97 0.69 -7.22
C THR A 116 -1.22 0.59 -8.53
N HIS A 117 -1.22 -0.61 -9.13
CA HIS A 117 -0.63 -0.90 -10.42
C HIS A 117 -1.14 -2.25 -10.97
N LEU A 118 -0.82 -2.57 -12.23
CA LEU A 118 -1.38 -3.72 -12.94
C LEU A 118 -0.40 -4.90 -13.05
N HIS A 119 0.29 -5.27 -11.94
CA HIS A 119 0.87 -6.60 -11.79
C HIS A 119 -0.17 -7.59 -11.23
N GLY A 120 0.01 -8.88 -11.53
CA GLY A 120 -1.01 -9.90 -11.31
C GLY A 120 -1.45 -10.11 -9.87
N ASP A 121 -0.58 -9.81 -8.92
CA ASP A 121 -0.84 -9.93 -7.48
C ASP A 121 -1.52 -8.70 -6.87
N HIS A 122 -1.96 -7.73 -7.69
CA HIS A 122 -2.72 -6.56 -7.26
C HIS A 122 -4.15 -6.54 -7.79
N PHE A 123 -4.40 -7.18 -8.93
CA PHE A 123 -5.73 -7.20 -9.54
C PHE A 123 -6.39 -8.59 -9.62
N GLY A 124 -5.74 -9.63 -9.08
CA GLY A 124 -6.13 -11.03 -9.31
C GLY A 124 -7.54 -11.41 -8.87
N SER A 125 -8.08 -10.76 -7.83
CA SER A 125 -9.47 -10.99 -7.41
C SER A 125 -10.49 -10.00 -8.00
N LEU A 126 -10.15 -9.19 -9.00
CA LEU A 126 -11.13 -8.33 -9.66
C LEU A 126 -12.20 -9.14 -10.39
N GLN A 127 -11.83 -10.23 -11.02
CA GLN A 127 -12.78 -11.09 -11.74
C GLN A 127 -12.62 -12.57 -11.36
N LYS A 128 -13.69 -13.31 -11.51
CA LYS A 128 -13.72 -14.77 -11.45
C LYS A 128 -14.61 -15.29 -12.57
N ASP A 129 -14.08 -16.20 -13.39
CA ASP A 129 -14.81 -16.79 -14.54
C ASP A 129 -15.46 -15.73 -15.45
N GLY A 130 -14.74 -14.64 -15.72
CA GLY A 130 -15.18 -13.52 -16.55
C GLY A 130 -16.22 -12.60 -15.92
N LYS A 131 -16.56 -12.79 -14.63
CA LYS A 131 -17.53 -11.96 -13.89
C LYS A 131 -16.84 -11.08 -12.86
N ALA A 132 -17.38 -9.88 -12.68
CA ALA A 132 -16.91 -8.97 -11.62
C ALA A 132 -17.12 -9.59 -10.24
N VAL A 133 -16.07 -9.60 -9.41
CA VAL A 133 -16.14 -10.05 -8.00
C VAL A 133 -16.76 -8.96 -7.12
N PHE A 134 -16.54 -7.69 -7.47
CA PHE A 134 -17.10 -6.52 -6.78
C PHE A 134 -18.05 -5.76 -7.72
N PRO A 135 -19.25 -6.31 -8.02
CA PRO A 135 -20.06 -5.90 -9.17
C PRO A 135 -20.59 -4.47 -9.08
N LYS A 136 -20.65 -3.87 -7.88
CA LYS A 136 -21.09 -2.48 -7.68
C LYS A 136 -19.94 -1.49 -7.52
N ALA A 137 -18.70 -1.99 -7.39
CA ALA A 137 -17.54 -1.14 -7.18
C ALA A 137 -17.15 -0.40 -8.45
N LYS A 138 -16.75 0.87 -8.29
CA LYS A 138 -15.93 1.55 -9.30
C LYS A 138 -14.48 1.13 -9.11
N VAL A 139 -13.77 0.87 -10.20
CA VAL A 139 -12.34 0.52 -10.19
C VAL A 139 -11.55 1.76 -10.57
N TYR A 140 -10.70 2.21 -9.67
CA TYR A 140 -9.89 3.40 -9.83
C TYR A 140 -8.43 3.03 -10.06
N LEU A 141 -7.80 3.59 -11.07
CA LEU A 141 -6.37 3.42 -11.32
C LEU A 141 -5.80 4.62 -12.09
N SER A 142 -4.48 4.76 -12.08
CA SER A 142 -3.80 5.80 -12.84
C SER A 142 -4.09 5.65 -14.34
N ALA A 143 -4.36 6.78 -15.02
CA ALA A 143 -4.56 6.79 -16.47
C ALA A 143 -3.34 6.23 -17.22
N LYS A 144 -2.14 6.56 -16.73
CA LYS A 144 -0.87 6.10 -17.29
C LYS A 144 -0.69 4.57 -17.14
N GLU A 145 -1.14 4.01 -16.02
CA GLU A 145 -1.11 2.57 -15.78
C GLU A 145 -2.07 1.84 -16.71
N LEU A 146 -3.30 2.31 -16.79
CA LEU A 146 -4.30 1.74 -17.71
C LEU A 146 -3.80 1.76 -19.17
N GLU A 147 -3.29 2.91 -19.62
CA GLU A 147 -2.78 3.05 -20.98
C GLU A 147 -1.63 2.07 -21.26
N HIS A 148 -0.67 1.96 -20.34
CA HIS A 148 0.46 1.06 -20.52
C HIS A 148 0.00 -0.39 -20.67
N PHE A 149 -0.75 -0.92 -19.71
CA PHE A 149 -1.09 -2.34 -19.63
C PHE A 149 -2.28 -2.76 -20.52
N THR A 150 -2.97 -1.81 -21.15
CA THR A 150 -4.08 -2.15 -22.08
C THR A 150 -3.83 -1.74 -23.53
N LYS A 151 -2.86 -0.83 -23.79
CA LYS A 151 -2.61 -0.30 -25.14
C LYS A 151 -1.13 -0.36 -25.53
N THR A 152 -0.21 0.21 -24.71
CA THR A 152 1.20 0.34 -25.08
C THR A 152 1.93 -1.00 -25.02
N SER A 153 1.73 -1.76 -23.94
CA SER A 153 2.28 -3.10 -23.71
C SER A 153 1.20 -3.98 -23.08
N PRO A 154 0.19 -4.41 -23.84
CA PRO A 154 -0.99 -5.06 -23.28
C PRO A 154 -0.66 -6.33 -22.50
N ASN A 155 -1.16 -6.40 -21.27
CA ASN A 155 -1.15 -7.60 -20.43
C ASN A 155 -2.53 -8.26 -20.50
N ALA A 156 -2.60 -9.47 -21.03
CA ALA A 156 -3.86 -10.19 -21.21
C ALA A 156 -4.63 -10.40 -19.91
N GLY A 157 -3.93 -10.65 -18.78
CA GLY A 157 -4.53 -10.81 -17.46
C GLY A 157 -5.17 -9.51 -16.96
N ALA A 158 -4.47 -8.37 -17.10
CA ALA A 158 -4.98 -7.06 -16.72
C ALA A 158 -6.21 -6.66 -17.57
N VAL A 159 -6.15 -6.89 -18.88
CA VAL A 159 -7.29 -6.65 -19.78
C VAL A 159 -8.48 -7.50 -19.39
N ALA A 160 -8.29 -8.81 -19.15
CA ALA A 160 -9.36 -9.72 -18.72
C ALA A 160 -9.96 -9.30 -17.37
N ALA A 161 -9.12 -8.89 -16.42
CA ALA A 161 -9.56 -8.46 -15.09
C ALA A 161 -10.40 -7.17 -15.13
N LEU A 162 -10.06 -6.23 -16.02
CA LEU A 162 -10.76 -4.95 -16.16
C LEU A 162 -12.00 -5.03 -17.07
N THR A 163 -12.11 -6.04 -17.92
CA THR A 163 -13.23 -6.19 -18.87
C THR A 163 -14.61 -6.12 -18.21
N PRO A 164 -14.87 -6.84 -17.08
CA PRO A 164 -16.17 -6.75 -16.41
C PRO A 164 -16.48 -5.37 -15.81
N TYR A 165 -15.46 -4.50 -15.68
CA TYR A 165 -15.56 -3.16 -15.11
C TYR A 165 -15.45 -2.05 -16.15
N SER A 166 -15.59 -2.35 -17.44
CA SER A 166 -15.37 -1.38 -18.52
C SER A 166 -16.19 -0.08 -18.38
N SER A 167 -17.42 -0.17 -17.86
CA SER A 167 -18.28 0.99 -17.56
C SER A 167 -18.08 1.60 -16.16
N GLN A 168 -17.29 0.95 -15.29
CA GLN A 168 -17.07 1.32 -13.90
C GLN A 168 -15.62 1.72 -13.64
N THR A 169 -14.75 1.62 -14.64
CA THR A 169 -13.35 2.04 -14.54
C THR A 169 -13.25 3.58 -14.56
N VAL A 170 -12.58 4.12 -13.57
CA VAL A 170 -12.34 5.56 -13.40
C VAL A 170 -10.84 5.79 -13.34
N THR A 171 -10.33 6.62 -14.24
CA THR A 171 -8.92 6.98 -14.24
C THR A 171 -8.68 8.29 -13.49
N PHE A 172 -7.47 8.42 -12.93
CA PHE A 172 -6.99 9.64 -12.31
C PHE A 172 -5.53 9.91 -12.67
N GLU A 173 -5.12 11.17 -12.50
CA GLU A 173 -3.71 11.56 -12.47
C GLU A 173 -3.29 11.69 -11.01
N PRO A 174 -2.31 10.91 -10.53
CA PRO A 174 -1.84 11.00 -9.16
C PRO A 174 -1.08 12.32 -8.93
N GLY A 175 -1.18 12.85 -7.72
CA GLY A 175 -0.44 14.02 -7.30
C GLY A 175 1.06 13.73 -7.13
N GLU A 176 1.88 14.77 -7.17
CA GLU A 176 3.31 14.66 -6.95
C GLU A 176 3.65 14.55 -5.45
N LEU A 177 4.64 13.71 -5.11
CA LEU A 177 5.16 13.60 -3.74
C LEU A 177 5.66 14.96 -3.21
N SER A 178 6.26 15.77 -4.06
CA SER A 178 6.73 17.13 -3.74
C SER A 178 5.59 18.05 -3.28
N ALA A 179 4.40 17.91 -3.82
CA ALA A 179 3.22 18.65 -3.38
C ALA A 179 2.77 18.21 -1.99
N ALA A 180 2.76 16.89 -1.72
CA ALA A 180 2.47 16.34 -0.39
C ALA A 180 3.50 16.81 0.65
N ALA A 181 4.80 16.75 0.31
CA ALA A 181 5.90 17.21 1.17
C ALA A 181 5.86 18.72 1.44
N ALA A 182 5.27 19.51 0.55
CA ALA A 182 5.04 20.95 0.74
C ALA A 182 3.70 21.25 1.45
N ASN A 183 3.02 20.24 1.99
CA ASN A 183 1.68 20.34 2.63
C ASN A 183 0.63 21.02 1.71
N LYS A 184 0.79 20.89 0.39
CA LYS A 184 -0.24 21.29 -0.55
C LYS A 184 -1.37 20.28 -0.55
N LYS A 185 -2.62 20.77 -0.64
CA LYS A 185 -3.77 19.87 -0.73
C LYS A 185 -3.69 19.06 -2.02
N LEU A 186 -3.62 17.73 -1.87
CA LEU A 186 -3.72 16.79 -2.99
C LEU A 186 -5.18 16.65 -3.44
N LYS A 187 -5.36 16.30 -4.71
CA LYS A 187 -6.69 15.97 -5.23
C LYS A 187 -7.07 14.57 -4.74
N GLU A 188 -8.11 14.49 -3.94
CA GLU A 188 -8.64 13.22 -3.47
C GLU A 188 -9.32 12.45 -4.63
N VAL A 189 -9.09 11.15 -4.68
CA VAL A 189 -9.80 10.23 -5.58
C VAL A 189 -11.08 9.73 -4.93
N LEU A 190 -11.08 9.60 -3.61
CA LEU A 190 -12.23 9.35 -2.74
C LEU A 190 -12.06 10.19 -1.46
N PRO A 191 -13.14 10.50 -0.72
CA PRO A 191 -13.03 11.30 0.50
C PRO A 191 -11.99 10.76 1.48
N GLY A 192 -10.96 11.55 1.77
CA GLY A 192 -9.85 11.20 2.64
C GLY A 192 -8.80 10.28 2.01
N ILE A 193 -8.83 10.04 0.69
CA ILE A 193 -7.83 9.21 -0.01
C ILE A 193 -7.29 9.95 -1.23
N SER A 194 -6.00 10.25 -1.20
CA SER A 194 -5.28 10.94 -2.27
C SER A 194 -4.26 10.04 -2.94
N PRO A 195 -4.28 9.89 -4.28
CA PRO A 195 -3.27 9.15 -5.02
C PRO A 195 -1.98 9.98 -5.15
N ILE A 196 -0.83 9.34 -4.96
CA ILE A 196 0.50 9.94 -5.10
C ILE A 196 1.31 9.12 -6.10
N ALA A 197 1.93 9.77 -7.08
CA ALA A 197 2.79 9.14 -8.06
C ALA A 197 4.02 8.51 -7.41
N ALA A 198 4.31 7.26 -7.77
CA ALA A 198 5.52 6.54 -7.36
C ALA A 198 6.07 5.71 -8.54
N TYR A 199 6.25 6.38 -9.68
CA TYR A 199 6.66 5.76 -10.93
C TYR A 199 8.04 5.10 -10.85
N GLY A 200 8.22 4.02 -11.59
CA GLY A 200 9.47 3.27 -11.69
C GLY A 200 9.23 1.76 -11.57
N HIS A 201 8.49 1.32 -10.55
CA HIS A 201 8.06 -0.08 -10.48
C HIS A 201 7.20 -0.44 -11.70
N THR A 202 6.16 0.35 -11.95
CA THR A 202 5.47 0.42 -13.25
C THR A 202 5.36 1.88 -13.69
N PRO A 203 4.99 2.14 -14.98
CA PRO A 203 4.87 3.51 -15.49
C PRO A 203 3.82 4.36 -14.77
N GLY A 204 2.77 3.76 -14.23
CA GLY A 204 1.70 4.46 -13.51
C GLY A 204 1.56 4.07 -12.05
N HIS A 205 2.59 3.40 -11.46
CA HIS A 205 2.56 2.97 -10.06
C HIS A 205 2.17 4.10 -9.11
N THR A 206 1.18 3.84 -8.27
CA THR A 206 0.52 4.83 -7.42
C THR A 206 0.45 4.35 -5.98
N MET A 207 0.81 5.22 -5.07
CA MET A 207 0.59 5.09 -3.62
C MET A 207 -0.72 5.80 -3.24
N PHE A 208 -1.30 5.43 -2.10
CA PHE A 208 -2.50 6.10 -1.57
C PHE A 208 -2.23 6.65 -0.18
N LEU A 209 -2.35 7.98 -0.03
CA LEU A 209 -2.35 8.65 1.26
C LEU A 209 -3.78 8.65 1.80
N ILE A 210 -3.99 7.97 2.93
CA ILE A 210 -5.26 7.92 3.66
C ILE A 210 -5.16 8.94 4.79
N GLU A 211 -6.12 9.86 4.85
CA GLU A 211 -6.16 10.93 5.86
C GLU A 211 -7.56 11.06 6.47
N ASN A 212 -7.63 11.12 7.79
CA ASN A 212 -8.86 11.50 8.49
C ASN A 212 -8.50 12.33 9.74
N GLY A 213 -8.85 13.61 9.72
CA GLY A 213 -8.41 14.58 10.72
C GLY A 213 -6.90 14.80 10.65
N LYS A 214 -6.20 14.51 11.77
CA LYS A 214 -4.73 14.59 11.85
C LYS A 214 -4.05 13.24 11.61
N ALA A 215 -4.80 12.17 11.56
CA ALA A 215 -4.27 10.83 11.39
C ALA A 215 -4.03 10.54 9.90
N LYS A 216 -2.90 9.91 9.61
CA LYS A 216 -2.45 9.60 8.25
C LYS A 216 -1.88 8.18 8.17
N LEU A 217 -2.01 7.56 7.01
CA LEU A 217 -1.33 6.32 6.64
C LEU A 217 -1.00 6.40 5.14
N LEU A 218 0.22 6.07 4.77
CA LEU A 218 0.63 5.99 3.38
C LEU A 218 0.73 4.52 2.97
N ILE A 219 -0.18 4.09 2.08
CA ILE A 219 -0.08 2.77 1.43
C ILE A 219 0.93 2.90 0.30
N ILE A 220 2.09 2.27 0.47
CA ILE A 220 3.26 2.43 -0.41
C ILE A 220 3.32 1.43 -1.56
N ALA A 221 2.35 0.52 -1.64
CA ALA A 221 2.27 -0.53 -2.68
C ALA A 221 3.61 -1.28 -2.85
N ASP A 222 4.10 -1.41 -4.08
CA ASP A 222 5.33 -2.11 -4.43
C ASP A 222 6.55 -1.20 -4.47
N LEU A 223 6.56 -0.21 -3.58
CA LEU A 223 7.75 0.62 -3.37
C LEU A 223 8.96 -0.23 -2.95
N LEU A 224 8.72 -1.37 -2.28
CA LEU A 224 9.72 -2.35 -1.89
C LEU A 224 9.14 -3.77 -1.80
N HIS A 225 9.99 -4.78 -2.06
CA HIS A 225 9.64 -6.20 -2.10
C HIS A 225 10.34 -7.01 -1.01
N VAL A 226 11.53 -6.60 -0.60
CA VAL A 226 12.29 -7.21 0.50
C VAL A 226 12.59 -6.13 1.53
N ALA A 227 11.65 -5.92 2.43
CA ALA A 227 11.68 -4.86 3.44
C ALA A 227 12.97 -4.86 4.28
N LEU A 228 13.47 -6.06 4.64
CA LEU A 228 14.71 -6.24 5.42
C LEU A 228 15.93 -5.58 4.76
N VAL A 229 15.97 -5.54 3.42
CA VAL A 229 17.11 -4.99 2.65
C VAL A 229 16.79 -3.59 2.15
N GLN A 230 15.59 -3.36 1.61
CA GLN A 230 15.28 -2.12 0.90
C GLN A 230 14.90 -0.94 1.81
N PHE A 231 14.58 -1.16 3.09
CA PHE A 231 14.55 -0.05 4.04
C PHE A 231 15.96 0.46 4.37
N PRO A 232 16.92 -0.37 4.82
CA PRO A 232 18.27 0.12 5.10
C PRO A 232 19.08 0.52 3.86
N LEU A 233 18.78 -0.06 2.70
CA LEU A 233 19.46 0.19 1.41
C LEU A 233 18.43 0.52 0.32
N PRO A 234 17.82 1.71 0.35
CA PRO A 234 16.73 2.08 -0.57
C PRO A 234 17.15 2.19 -2.04
N GLU A 235 18.44 2.21 -2.34
CA GLU A 235 19.00 2.16 -3.68
C GLU A 235 18.88 0.76 -4.33
N ILE A 236 18.71 -0.30 -3.53
CA ILE A 236 18.54 -1.67 -4.04
C ILE A 236 17.17 -1.80 -4.70
N SER A 237 17.16 -2.22 -5.97
CA SER A 237 15.95 -2.42 -6.76
C SER A 237 15.49 -3.88 -6.77
N ALA A 238 14.37 -4.14 -7.41
CA ALA A 238 13.90 -5.49 -7.67
C ALA A 238 13.89 -5.78 -9.19
N THR A 239 13.98 -7.05 -9.55
CA THR A 239 13.87 -7.49 -10.96
C THR A 239 12.52 -7.14 -11.59
N TYR A 240 11.52 -6.86 -10.76
CA TYR A 240 10.18 -6.45 -11.16
C TYR A 240 10.06 -4.94 -11.45
N ASP A 241 11.06 -4.13 -11.06
CA ASP A 241 11.06 -2.70 -11.32
C ASP A 241 11.34 -2.45 -12.81
N MET A 242 10.37 -1.91 -13.55
CA MET A 242 10.48 -1.64 -14.99
C MET A 242 11.51 -0.53 -15.28
N ASP A 243 11.64 0.44 -14.38
CA ASP A 243 12.73 1.43 -14.34
C ASP A 243 13.36 1.39 -12.93
N GLN A 244 14.42 0.61 -12.79
CA GLN A 244 15.11 0.38 -11.52
C GLN A 244 15.67 1.66 -10.89
N LYS A 245 16.17 2.60 -11.72
CA LYS A 245 16.72 3.88 -11.23
C LYS A 245 15.62 4.79 -10.71
N ALA A 246 14.53 4.91 -11.44
CA ALA A 246 13.36 5.68 -11.01
C ALA A 246 12.74 5.06 -9.75
N ALA A 247 12.57 3.74 -9.69
CA ALA A 247 12.04 3.03 -8.52
C ALA A 247 12.90 3.26 -7.27
N ALA A 248 14.23 3.13 -7.38
CA ALA A 248 15.14 3.39 -6.27
C ALA A 248 15.10 4.87 -5.82
N SER A 249 15.05 5.81 -6.78
CA SER A 249 14.98 7.25 -6.49
C SER A 249 13.69 7.61 -5.76
N VAL A 250 12.54 7.16 -6.26
CA VAL A 250 11.23 7.45 -5.63
C VAL A 250 11.12 6.76 -4.28
N ARG A 251 11.62 5.54 -4.13
CA ARG A 251 11.68 4.82 -2.84
C ARG A 251 12.38 5.65 -1.78
N ARG A 252 13.58 6.17 -2.07
CA ARG A 252 14.32 7.01 -1.14
C ARG A 252 13.53 8.26 -0.75
N GLN A 253 12.98 8.98 -1.72
CA GLN A 253 12.20 10.20 -1.48
C GLN A 253 10.96 9.92 -0.62
N VAL A 254 10.23 8.83 -0.88
CA VAL A 254 9.05 8.45 -0.11
C VAL A 254 9.41 8.08 1.33
N LEU A 255 10.47 7.31 1.53
CA LEU A 255 10.92 6.93 2.87
C LEU A 255 11.44 8.16 3.67
N GLU A 256 12.10 9.10 3.01
CA GLU A 256 12.48 10.38 3.62
C GLU A 256 11.25 11.21 4.02
N TYR A 257 10.26 11.29 3.15
CA TYR A 257 8.99 11.98 3.44
C TYR A 257 8.26 11.33 4.62
N ALA A 258 8.07 10.01 4.58
CA ALA A 258 7.39 9.27 5.64
C ALA A 258 8.09 9.43 7.00
N ALA A 259 9.44 9.33 7.02
CA ALA A 259 10.23 9.50 8.23
C ALA A 259 10.17 10.93 8.80
N LYS A 260 10.28 11.95 7.93
CA LYS A 260 10.22 13.37 8.30
C LYS A 260 8.87 13.75 8.86
N GLU A 261 7.80 13.40 8.15
CA GLU A 261 6.43 13.76 8.54
C GLU A 261 5.84 12.79 9.57
N LYS A 262 6.58 11.74 9.96
CA LYS A 262 6.15 10.69 10.90
C LYS A 262 4.85 10.02 10.48
N ILE A 263 4.70 9.78 9.17
CA ILE A 263 3.55 9.10 8.59
C ILE A 263 3.85 7.60 8.57
N PRO A 264 3.03 6.76 9.21
CA PRO A 264 3.16 5.31 9.09
C PRO A 264 2.98 4.88 7.63
N VAL A 265 3.65 3.78 7.26
CA VAL A 265 3.51 3.19 5.93
C VAL A 265 2.90 1.81 6.03
N GLY A 266 2.11 1.43 5.01
CA GLY A 266 1.60 0.08 4.80
C GLY A 266 2.04 -0.43 3.43
N GLY A 267 2.58 -1.64 3.33
CA GLY A 267 3.15 -2.17 2.09
C GLY A 267 2.55 -3.51 1.66
N MET A 268 2.44 -3.72 0.33
CA MET A 268 1.88 -4.97 -0.21
C MET A 268 2.80 -6.17 0.03
N HIS A 269 4.12 -5.94 0.11
CA HIS A 269 5.12 -6.97 0.37
C HIS A 269 5.84 -6.83 1.72
N VAL A 270 5.27 -6.05 2.64
CA VAL A 270 5.77 -5.95 4.02
C VAL A 270 5.07 -7.00 4.87
N VAL A 271 5.85 -7.86 5.53
CA VAL A 271 5.31 -8.95 6.37
C VAL A 271 4.47 -8.41 7.51
N TYR A 272 3.53 -9.26 7.97
CA TYR A 272 2.63 -8.92 9.09
C TYR A 272 3.40 -8.24 10.26
N PRO A 273 2.88 -7.16 10.83
CA PRO A 273 1.57 -6.55 10.58
C PRO A 273 1.50 -5.66 9.33
N GLY A 274 2.55 -5.59 8.52
CA GLY A 274 2.61 -4.88 7.24
C GLY A 274 2.48 -3.36 7.30
N VAL A 275 2.18 -2.81 8.49
CA VAL A 275 2.05 -1.39 8.79
C VAL A 275 3.04 -1.00 9.88
N GLY A 276 3.73 0.12 9.72
CA GLY A 276 4.72 0.55 10.69
C GLY A 276 5.27 1.95 10.45
N ASN A 277 6.08 2.39 11.40
CA ASN A 277 6.76 3.68 11.33
C ASN A 277 8.11 3.55 10.65
N VAL A 278 8.47 4.57 9.88
CA VAL A 278 9.78 4.70 9.25
C VAL A 278 10.57 5.79 9.97
N THR A 279 11.82 5.49 10.29
CA THR A 279 12.76 6.47 10.86
C THR A 279 14.07 6.44 10.09
N LYS A 280 14.78 7.58 10.06
CA LYS A 280 16.12 7.65 9.44
C LYS A 280 17.09 6.78 10.27
N ASP A 281 17.93 6.01 9.58
CA ASP A 281 18.98 5.17 10.18
C ASP A 281 20.23 5.18 9.27
N GLY A 282 21.23 5.95 9.66
CA GLY A 282 22.39 6.22 8.83
C GLY A 282 22.02 6.78 7.45
N ASN A 283 22.50 6.12 6.39
CA ASN A 283 22.17 6.45 5.00
C ASN A 283 20.84 5.83 4.52
N GLY A 284 20.24 4.94 5.31
CA GLY A 284 18.98 4.26 5.02
C GLY A 284 17.90 4.59 6.02
N PHE A 285 17.03 3.63 6.22
CA PHE A 285 15.84 3.75 7.08
C PHE A 285 15.65 2.48 7.91
N LYS A 286 15.00 2.66 9.04
CA LYS A 286 14.52 1.58 9.90
C LYS A 286 13.00 1.55 9.87
N PHE A 287 12.43 0.38 9.60
CA PHE A 287 11.00 0.11 9.76
C PHE A 287 10.74 -0.47 11.15
N THR A 288 9.76 0.08 11.84
CA THR A 288 9.31 -0.42 13.15
C THR A 288 7.84 -0.79 13.01
N PRO A 289 7.49 -2.09 13.00
CA PRO A 289 6.11 -2.54 12.92
C PRO A 289 5.24 -1.94 14.01
N MET A 290 3.99 -1.64 13.70
CA MET A 290 2.97 -1.32 14.70
C MET A 290 2.52 -2.60 15.42
N LYS A 291 2.17 -2.43 16.70
CA LYS A 291 1.70 -3.52 17.57
C LYS A 291 0.22 -3.36 17.82
#